data_66388ff7405fd0f01aaa4e7e9870bb31
#
_entry.id   66388ff7405fd0f01aaa4e7e9870bb31
#
_cell.length_a   1.000
_cell.length_b   1.000
_cell.length_c   1.000
_cell.angle_alpha   90.00
_cell.angle_beta   90.00
_cell.angle_gamma   90.00
#
_symmetry.space_group_name_H-M   'P 1'
#
loop_
_entity.id
_entity.type
_entity.pdbx_description
1 polymer ?
#
loop_
_entity_poly.entity_id
_entity_poly.type
_entity_poly.pdbx_seq_one_letter_code
_entity_poly.pdbx_strand_id
1 'polypeptide(L)'
;MMRYIIIMQKILSLLVMTVVAAMGLSAQDAPHRFDDGHSALDHARMKVHFVQPQEGQLCPDCGEVVRAVHSHAGSPAWGSHYTGKEEQYSRFPVPLSTYAPEESGMSLWQILVHRVQADPFNLAATIVFLLAILHTFATPIFQRMAHKLQKRHKENLLRSKFTILHPDQRVPVSLMSTLLHFLGEVEVVFGLWVVPFCLVCVHYYSLEDFLRYIDHDTSFTEPLFVAVVMLVASSRPIYRLAENTLKLGASLGKGSPAAWWLSVLCLAPLLGSFITEPAAMTLSAILLGKKIYQLKPSASLCYATIALLFVNVSVGGTLTHFAAPPIVMVAGKWNWDMAHMFTHFGWKAVVGIIVANMLYFVVFRKEFRRLAEVQSRLVTAEGGVPTAWEDRQDVIPLWVYAVSIFFLGWTVFFSHHPAIFVGGFLFFLGFTAATPQYQNVFSFKVPMMVAFFLAGLLILGGVQGWWMQPVLQALAELGAEATMCVASVLTAFNDNASVTFLSSTVPNLPEEIRYAIVAGAVTGGGLTVIANAPNPAGQAILGKYFKGGISAGLLLLWALLPTVIMFLMFTLF
;
A
#
# COMPACT_ATOMS: atom_id res chain seq x y z
N MET A 1 -30.82 5.56 6.38
CA MET A 1 -29.75 5.61 7.40
C MET A 1 -29.97 4.58 8.51
N MET A 2 -31.13 4.56 9.21
CA MET A 2 -31.42 3.56 10.27
C MET A 2 -31.43 2.10 9.78
N ARG A 3 -31.92 1.81 8.57
CA ARG A 3 -31.88 0.46 7.97
C ARG A 3 -30.46 -0.05 7.70
N TYR A 4 -29.53 0.82 7.29
CA TYR A 4 -28.13 0.44 7.09
C TYR A 4 -27.38 0.15 8.40
N ILE A 5 -27.70 0.89 9.47
CA ILE A 5 -27.15 0.65 10.81
C ILE A 5 -27.63 -0.71 11.35
N ILE A 6 -28.90 -1.05 11.14
CA ILE A 6 -29.49 -2.33 11.56
C ILE A 6 -28.88 -3.50 10.75
N ILE A 7 -28.66 -3.33 9.45
CA ILE A 7 -28.02 -4.35 8.60
C ILE A 7 -26.55 -4.54 9.03
N MET A 8 -25.80 -3.48 9.26
CA MET A 8 -24.41 -3.57 9.73
C MET A 8 -24.33 -4.17 11.14
N GLN A 9 -25.25 -3.82 12.05
CA GLN A 9 -25.33 -4.43 13.37
C GLN A 9 -25.62 -5.94 13.30
N LYS A 10 -26.50 -6.35 12.39
CA LYS A 10 -26.77 -7.77 12.14
C LYS A 10 -25.58 -8.50 11.52
N ILE A 11 -24.86 -7.88 10.56
CA ILE A 11 -23.65 -8.46 9.96
C ILE A 11 -22.55 -8.59 11.02
N LEU A 12 -22.32 -7.56 11.84
CA LEU A 12 -21.32 -7.59 12.91
C LEU A 12 -21.70 -8.62 14.00
N SER A 13 -23.00 -8.68 14.37
CA SER A 13 -23.49 -9.70 15.30
C SER A 13 -23.40 -11.12 14.73
N LEU A 14 -23.66 -11.29 13.43
CA LEU A 14 -23.50 -12.57 12.74
C LEU A 14 -22.02 -12.98 12.70
N LEU A 15 -21.11 -12.04 12.45
CA LEU A 15 -19.68 -12.27 12.44
C LEU A 15 -19.15 -12.66 13.83
N VAL A 16 -19.58 -11.95 14.87
CA VAL A 16 -19.27 -12.27 16.27
C VAL A 16 -19.86 -13.61 16.69
N MET A 17 -21.13 -13.90 16.31
CA MET A 17 -21.74 -15.20 16.59
C MET A 17 -21.07 -16.35 15.84
N THR A 18 -20.61 -16.14 14.60
CA THR A 18 -19.89 -17.16 13.82
C THR A 18 -18.53 -17.45 14.46
N VAL A 19 -17.82 -16.41 14.94
CA VAL A 19 -16.55 -16.54 15.66
C VAL A 19 -16.76 -17.29 17.00
N VAL A 20 -17.80 -16.92 17.75
CA VAL A 20 -18.13 -17.57 19.03
C VAL A 20 -18.61 -19.02 18.81
N ALA A 21 -19.39 -19.30 17.76
CA ALA A 21 -19.80 -20.65 17.40
C ALA A 21 -18.63 -21.52 16.93
N ALA A 22 -17.69 -20.96 16.16
CA ALA A 22 -16.46 -21.66 15.76
C ALA A 22 -15.56 -21.98 16.97
N MET A 23 -15.47 -21.07 17.95
CA MET A 23 -14.77 -21.33 19.20
C MET A 23 -15.51 -22.36 20.09
N GLY A 24 -16.85 -22.45 20.02
CA GLY A 24 -17.65 -23.41 20.79
C GLY A 24 -17.61 -24.84 20.25
N LEU A 25 -17.42 -25.02 18.94
CA LEU A 25 -17.34 -26.35 18.31
C LEU A 25 -15.98 -27.03 18.54
N SER A 26 -14.92 -26.29 18.85
CA SER A 26 -13.60 -26.83 19.19
C SER A 26 -13.47 -27.35 20.63
N ALA A 27 -14.44 -27.08 21.49
CA ALA A 27 -14.35 -27.42 22.93
C ALA A 27 -14.98 -28.78 23.32
N GLN A 28 -15.57 -29.53 22.37
CA GLN A 28 -16.29 -30.77 22.70
C GLN A 28 -15.55 -32.08 22.45
N ASP A 29 -14.36 -32.09 21.88
CA ASP A 29 -13.62 -33.33 21.58
C ASP A 29 -12.19 -33.38 22.18
N ALA A 30 -12.03 -33.07 23.45
CA ALA A 30 -10.80 -33.40 24.17
C ALA A 30 -11.11 -34.28 25.40
N PRO A 31 -10.59 -35.52 25.47
CA PRO A 31 -10.74 -36.33 26.68
C PRO A 31 -9.84 -35.82 27.80
N HIS A 32 -10.44 -35.59 28.96
CA HIS A 32 -9.80 -35.28 30.24
C HIS A 32 -8.70 -36.27 30.58
N ARG A 33 -7.50 -35.77 30.88
CA ARG A 33 -6.63 -36.37 31.91
C ARG A 33 -5.86 -35.23 32.58
N PHE A 34 -6.31 -34.86 33.75
CA PHE A 34 -5.48 -34.24 34.79
C PHE A 34 -4.78 -35.36 35.54
N ASP A 35 -3.51 -35.24 35.78
CA ASP A 35 -2.89 -35.74 36.99
C ASP A 35 -1.77 -34.81 37.46
N ASP A 36 -1.71 -34.71 38.80
CA ASP A 36 -1.00 -33.71 39.57
C ASP A 36 0.51 -33.97 39.70
N GLY A 37 1.25 -32.91 39.96
CA GLY A 37 2.29 -33.02 40.97
C GLY A 37 3.72 -32.60 40.63
N HIS A 38 4.11 -31.58 41.33
CA HIS A 38 5.43 -31.26 41.88
C HIS A 38 6.53 -30.54 41.09
N SER A 39 6.82 -29.40 41.68
CA SER A 39 8.02 -28.56 41.62
C SER A 39 9.35 -29.30 41.69
N ALA A 40 10.34 -28.85 40.96
CA ALA A 40 11.70 -28.57 41.46
C ALA A 40 12.54 -27.85 40.39
N LEU A 41 12.98 -26.67 40.72
CA LEU A 41 14.16 -26.03 40.17
C LEU A 41 15.38 -26.85 40.55
N ASP A 42 16.18 -27.25 39.56
CA ASP A 42 17.60 -27.48 39.82
C ASP A 42 18.45 -27.21 38.57
N HIS A 43 19.49 -26.43 38.83
CA HIS A 43 20.52 -26.05 37.89
C HIS A 43 21.41 -27.25 37.54
N ALA A 44 21.46 -27.67 36.29
CA ALA A 44 22.56 -28.49 35.79
C ALA A 44 23.19 -27.83 34.55
N ARG A 45 24.36 -27.27 34.73
CA ARG A 45 25.27 -26.89 33.63
C ARG A 45 25.71 -28.17 32.90
N MET A 46 25.14 -28.39 31.71
CA MET A 46 25.64 -29.42 30.80
C MET A 46 26.69 -28.77 29.86
N LYS A 47 27.95 -29.17 30.04
CA LYS A 47 29.00 -28.93 29.06
C LYS A 47 28.78 -29.89 27.90
N VAL A 48 28.38 -29.38 26.76
CA VAL A 48 28.29 -30.15 25.51
C VAL A 48 29.67 -30.14 24.84
N HIS A 49 30.35 -31.28 24.84
CA HIS A 49 31.52 -31.51 23.98
C HIS A 49 31.02 -31.91 22.58
N PHE A 50 31.25 -31.08 21.60
CA PHE A 50 31.08 -31.45 20.19
C PHE A 50 32.24 -32.36 19.75
N VAL A 51 31.95 -33.65 19.54
CA VAL A 51 32.81 -34.56 18.81
C VAL A 51 32.27 -34.64 17.38
N GLN A 52 33.03 -34.24 16.38
CA GLN A 52 32.67 -34.45 14.97
C GLN A 52 32.88 -35.92 14.62
N PRO A 53 31.85 -36.63 14.09
CA PRO A 53 32.03 -38.01 13.61
C PRO A 53 32.85 -38.01 12.33
N GLN A 54 33.83 -38.89 12.22
CA GLN A 54 34.57 -39.17 10.97
C GLN A 54 33.72 -40.02 10.02
N GLU A 55 33.83 -39.73 8.70
CA GLU A 55 33.18 -40.53 7.65
C GLU A 55 33.54 -42.02 7.77
N GLY A 56 32.54 -42.89 7.68
CA GLY A 56 32.69 -44.33 7.69
C GLY A 56 32.44 -45.02 9.02
N GLN A 57 32.07 -44.28 10.10
CA GLN A 57 31.70 -44.91 11.35
C GLN A 57 30.22 -45.32 11.40
N LEU A 58 29.94 -46.50 11.92
CA LEU A 58 28.58 -46.95 12.23
C LEU A 58 27.97 -46.11 13.36
N CYS A 59 26.76 -45.65 13.15
CA CYS A 59 26.00 -44.96 14.19
C CYS A 59 25.69 -45.97 15.35
N PRO A 60 26.02 -45.63 16.59
CA PRO A 60 25.79 -46.59 17.71
C PRO A 60 24.32 -46.92 17.97
N ASP A 61 23.40 -46.04 17.55
CA ASP A 61 21.98 -46.18 17.86
C ASP A 61 21.11 -46.73 16.70
N CYS A 62 21.59 -46.69 15.45
CA CYS A 62 20.80 -47.12 14.28
C CYS A 62 21.47 -48.12 13.35
N GLY A 63 22.78 -48.40 13.50
CA GLY A 63 23.48 -49.42 12.71
C GLY A 63 23.76 -49.10 11.25
N GLU A 64 23.53 -47.87 10.79
CA GLU A 64 23.78 -47.44 9.42
C GLU A 64 25.09 -46.67 9.25
N VAL A 65 25.72 -46.84 8.11
CA VAL A 65 27.00 -46.16 7.75
C VAL A 65 26.71 -44.71 7.36
N VAL A 66 27.36 -43.76 8.02
CA VAL A 66 27.26 -42.32 7.70
C VAL A 66 27.84 -42.06 6.33
N ARG A 67 27.02 -41.68 5.36
CA ARG A 67 27.41 -41.20 4.03
C ARG A 67 27.41 -39.68 4.00
N ALA A 68 28.50 -39.08 3.50
CA ALA A 68 28.57 -37.65 3.26
C ALA A 68 27.55 -37.24 2.17
N VAL A 69 26.63 -36.35 2.55
CA VAL A 69 25.76 -35.67 1.61
C VAL A 69 26.47 -34.38 1.20
N HIS A 70 26.92 -34.28 -0.04
CA HIS A 70 27.40 -33.02 -0.60
C HIS A 70 26.21 -32.03 -0.66
N SER A 71 26.12 -31.16 0.35
CA SER A 71 25.19 -30.04 0.33
C SER A 71 25.81 -28.86 -0.40
N HIS A 72 25.15 -28.43 -1.45
CA HIS A 72 25.35 -27.08 -1.97
C HIS A 72 25.01 -26.07 -0.87
N ALA A 73 25.91 -25.10 -0.68
CA ALA A 73 25.84 -24.07 0.36
C ALA A 73 24.52 -23.29 0.28
N GLY A 74 23.62 -23.53 1.21
CA GLY A 74 22.43 -22.77 1.52
C GLY A 74 22.34 -22.54 3.01
N SER A 75 21.99 -21.35 3.40
CA SER A 75 21.94 -20.72 4.72
C SER A 75 21.58 -21.64 5.90
N PRO A 76 22.10 -21.40 7.12
CA PRO A 76 21.78 -22.20 8.30
C PRO A 76 20.34 -21.94 8.75
N ALA A 77 19.48 -22.93 8.52
CA ALA A 77 18.19 -23.01 9.17
C ALA A 77 18.38 -23.35 10.66
N TRP A 78 17.74 -22.60 11.53
CA TRP A 78 17.56 -23.00 12.93
C TRP A 78 16.67 -24.26 12.94
N GLY A 79 17.30 -25.40 13.21
CA GLY A 79 16.67 -26.68 13.03
C GLY A 79 15.70 -27.06 14.13
N SER A 80 14.56 -27.53 13.70
CA SER A 80 13.80 -28.54 14.43
C SER A 80 14.17 -29.91 13.86
N HIS A 81 14.62 -30.83 14.69
CA HIS A 81 14.75 -32.25 14.34
C HIS A 81 13.34 -32.81 14.08
N TYR A 82 12.98 -33.01 12.83
CA TYR A 82 11.88 -33.88 12.44
C TYR A 82 12.46 -35.10 11.72
N THR A 83 12.38 -36.23 12.45
CA THR A 83 12.60 -37.58 11.93
C THR A 83 11.46 -37.93 10.97
N GLY A 84 11.82 -38.36 9.78
CA GLY A 84 10.98 -38.64 8.63
C GLY A 84 9.75 -39.52 8.88
N LYS A 85 8.66 -38.97 8.45
CA LYS A 85 7.63 -39.54 7.58
C LYS A 85 7.27 -38.43 6.63
N GLU A 86 7.37 -38.64 5.33
CA GLU A 86 6.67 -37.85 4.36
C GLU A 86 5.17 -38.01 4.63
N GLU A 87 4.65 -37.28 5.63
CA GLU A 87 3.24 -37.01 5.72
C GLU A 87 2.91 -36.20 4.47
N GLN A 88 1.98 -36.73 3.70
CA GLN A 88 1.38 -36.10 2.55
C GLN A 88 0.68 -34.84 3.05
N TYR A 89 1.46 -33.73 3.17
CA TYR A 89 0.93 -32.44 3.58
C TYR A 89 -0.22 -32.08 2.64
N SER A 90 -1.36 -31.70 3.21
CA SER A 90 -2.44 -31.11 2.44
C SER A 90 -1.85 -29.96 1.61
N ARG A 91 -2.04 -29.98 0.29
CA ARG A 91 -1.44 -28.97 -0.59
C ARG A 91 -2.23 -27.67 -0.46
N PHE A 92 -1.86 -26.84 0.50
CA PHE A 92 -2.43 -25.51 0.68
C PHE A 92 -1.40 -24.44 0.31
N PRO A 93 -1.75 -23.44 -0.52
CA PRO A 93 -2.93 -23.41 -1.39
C PRO A 93 -2.85 -24.47 -2.52
N VAL A 94 -4.01 -24.95 -2.99
CA VAL A 94 -4.05 -25.95 -4.06
C VAL A 94 -3.44 -25.37 -5.34
N PRO A 95 -2.40 -26.03 -5.93
CA PRO A 95 -1.78 -25.55 -7.15
C PRO A 95 -2.78 -25.48 -8.32
N LEU A 96 -2.75 -24.40 -9.10
CA LEU A 96 -3.66 -24.22 -10.24
C LEU A 96 -3.55 -25.33 -11.30
N SER A 97 -2.38 -25.95 -11.43
CA SER A 97 -2.15 -27.09 -12.31
C SER A 97 -2.98 -28.33 -11.96
N THR A 98 -3.45 -28.43 -10.72
CA THR A 98 -4.29 -29.56 -10.26
C THR A 98 -5.65 -29.58 -10.96
N TYR A 99 -6.19 -28.41 -11.32
CA TYR A 99 -7.49 -28.28 -11.98
C TYR A 99 -7.43 -28.48 -13.50
N ALA A 100 -6.29 -28.16 -14.12
CA ALA A 100 -6.13 -28.07 -15.57
C ALA A 100 -6.55 -29.33 -16.38
N PRO A 101 -6.30 -30.58 -15.92
CA PRO A 101 -6.65 -31.77 -16.70
C PRO A 101 -8.15 -31.96 -16.95
N GLU A 102 -9.00 -31.48 -16.01
CA GLU A 102 -10.45 -31.68 -16.04
C GLU A 102 -11.19 -30.51 -16.70
N GLU A 103 -10.52 -29.40 -16.95
CA GLU A 103 -11.14 -28.15 -17.43
C GLU A 103 -11.18 -28.01 -18.95
N SER A 104 -10.65 -28.99 -19.69
CA SER A 104 -10.59 -28.92 -21.13
C SER A 104 -12.00 -28.85 -21.78
N GLY A 105 -12.28 -27.74 -22.46
CA GLY A 105 -13.56 -27.49 -23.13
C GLY A 105 -14.66 -26.91 -22.24
N MET A 106 -14.39 -26.58 -20.98
CA MET A 106 -15.34 -25.93 -20.08
C MET A 106 -15.45 -24.43 -20.37
N SER A 107 -16.65 -23.88 -20.23
CA SER A 107 -16.86 -22.44 -20.20
C SER A 107 -16.30 -21.82 -18.90
N LEU A 108 -16.03 -20.50 -18.91
CA LEU A 108 -15.53 -19.78 -17.74
C LEU A 108 -16.34 -20.07 -16.47
N TRP A 109 -17.67 -20.04 -16.57
CA TRP A 109 -18.53 -20.33 -15.42
C TRP A 109 -18.41 -21.76 -14.91
N GLN A 110 -18.30 -22.74 -15.82
CA GLN A 110 -18.11 -24.15 -15.46
C GLN A 110 -16.78 -24.37 -14.76
N ILE A 111 -15.69 -23.71 -15.21
CA ILE A 111 -14.37 -23.74 -14.55
C ILE A 111 -14.49 -23.21 -13.12
N LEU A 112 -15.13 -22.05 -12.93
CA LEU A 112 -15.28 -21.47 -11.60
C LEU A 112 -16.07 -22.36 -10.65
N VAL A 113 -17.20 -22.92 -11.11
CA VAL A 113 -18.02 -23.86 -10.34
C VAL A 113 -17.26 -25.12 -10.00
N HIS A 114 -16.53 -25.69 -10.96
CA HIS A 114 -15.71 -26.89 -10.76
C HIS A 114 -14.66 -26.66 -9.68
N ARG A 115 -13.90 -25.53 -9.73
CA ARG A 115 -12.87 -25.20 -8.75
C ARG A 115 -13.42 -24.96 -7.35
N VAL A 116 -14.66 -24.42 -7.22
CA VAL A 116 -15.34 -24.27 -5.92
C VAL A 116 -15.81 -25.62 -5.37
N GLN A 117 -16.27 -26.54 -6.27
CA GLN A 117 -16.68 -27.88 -5.84
C GLN A 117 -15.47 -28.75 -5.44
N ALA A 118 -14.34 -28.61 -6.14
CA ALA A 118 -13.10 -29.30 -5.81
C ALA A 118 -12.48 -28.82 -4.51
N ASP A 119 -12.53 -27.51 -4.26
CA ASP A 119 -12.06 -26.90 -3.01
C ASP A 119 -12.96 -25.74 -2.57
N PRO A 120 -13.89 -25.96 -1.63
CA PRO A 120 -14.78 -24.91 -1.13
C PRO A 120 -14.07 -23.76 -0.40
N PHE A 121 -12.85 -23.95 0.07
CA PHE A 121 -12.01 -22.90 0.63
C PHE A 121 -11.83 -21.74 -0.37
N ASN A 122 -11.71 -22.02 -1.65
CA ASN A 122 -11.58 -21.03 -2.71
C ASN A 122 -12.66 -19.95 -2.63
N LEU A 123 -13.91 -20.37 -2.52
CA LEU A 123 -15.05 -19.45 -2.38
C LEU A 123 -15.02 -18.71 -1.05
N ALA A 124 -14.75 -19.40 0.05
CA ALA A 124 -14.73 -18.81 1.37
C ALA A 124 -13.62 -17.73 1.49
N ALA A 125 -12.41 -18.03 1.00
CA ALA A 125 -11.30 -17.08 0.95
C ALA A 125 -11.62 -15.86 0.07
N THR A 126 -12.29 -16.07 -1.06
CA THR A 126 -12.71 -14.97 -1.95
C THR A 126 -13.80 -14.12 -1.31
N ILE A 127 -14.74 -14.69 -0.56
CA ILE A 127 -15.73 -13.91 0.20
C ILE A 127 -15.02 -13.02 1.24
N VAL A 128 -14.05 -13.53 1.98
CA VAL A 128 -13.26 -12.75 2.93
C VAL A 128 -12.53 -11.60 2.22
N PHE A 129 -11.91 -11.88 1.08
CA PHE A 129 -11.23 -10.89 0.27
C PHE A 129 -12.18 -9.79 -0.25
N LEU A 130 -13.35 -10.17 -0.78
CA LEU A 130 -14.38 -9.22 -1.23
C LEU A 130 -14.94 -8.39 -0.08
N LEU A 131 -15.10 -8.96 1.11
CA LEU A 131 -15.51 -8.23 2.31
C LEU A 131 -14.44 -7.22 2.74
N ALA A 132 -13.15 -7.54 2.60
CA ALA A 132 -12.08 -6.57 2.79
C ALA A 132 -12.21 -5.40 1.81
N ILE A 133 -12.43 -5.66 0.52
CA ILE A 133 -12.66 -4.60 -0.47
C ILE A 133 -13.90 -3.78 -0.09
N LEU A 134 -15.02 -4.40 0.26
CA LEU A 134 -16.22 -3.68 0.69
C LEU A 134 -15.98 -2.83 1.95
N HIS A 135 -15.12 -3.29 2.86
CA HIS A 135 -14.73 -2.52 4.03
C HIS A 135 -13.99 -1.24 3.64
N THR A 136 -13.14 -1.24 2.60
CA THR A 136 -12.46 -0.01 2.15
C THR A 136 -13.45 1.08 1.75
N PHE A 137 -14.58 0.72 1.14
CA PHE A 137 -15.67 1.66 0.84
C PHE A 137 -16.43 2.13 2.09
N ALA A 138 -16.41 1.34 3.15
CA ALA A 138 -17.07 1.69 4.42
C ALA A 138 -16.20 2.58 5.32
N THR A 139 -14.90 2.71 5.07
CA THR A 139 -13.98 3.50 5.92
C THR A 139 -14.43 4.94 6.17
N PRO A 140 -14.98 5.72 5.20
CA PRO A 140 -15.49 7.07 5.47
C PRO A 140 -16.72 7.07 6.42
N ILE A 141 -17.45 5.97 6.51
CA ILE A 141 -18.58 5.81 7.43
C ILE A 141 -18.03 5.65 8.84
N PHE A 142 -17.05 4.76 9.03
CA PHE A 142 -16.38 4.55 10.31
C PHE A 142 -15.72 5.84 10.83
N GLN A 143 -15.00 6.57 9.98
CA GLN A 143 -14.40 7.86 10.34
C GLN A 143 -15.43 8.88 10.79
N ARG A 144 -16.56 9.02 10.06
CA ARG A 144 -17.65 9.93 10.46
C ARG A 144 -18.29 9.54 11.80
N MET A 145 -18.46 8.24 12.05
CA MET A 145 -18.96 7.72 13.30
C MET A 145 -17.98 7.99 14.46
N ALA A 146 -16.68 7.75 14.23
CA ALA A 146 -15.63 8.01 15.17
C ALA A 146 -15.59 9.50 15.59
N HIS A 147 -15.57 10.41 14.62
CA HIS A 147 -15.61 11.86 14.88
C HIS A 147 -16.86 12.28 15.66
N LYS A 148 -18.04 11.76 15.30
CA LYS A 148 -19.28 12.06 16.01
C LYS A 148 -19.24 11.57 17.45
N LEU A 149 -18.70 10.38 17.68
CA LEU A 149 -18.59 9.80 19.02
C LEU A 149 -17.58 10.56 19.87
N GLN A 150 -16.41 10.90 19.30
CA GLN A 150 -15.39 11.69 19.97
C GLN A 150 -15.90 13.09 20.34
N LYS A 151 -16.67 13.73 19.46
CA LYS A 151 -17.29 15.03 19.75
C LYS A 151 -18.25 14.93 20.95
N ARG A 152 -19.13 13.92 20.94
CA ARG A 152 -20.07 13.67 22.06
C ARG A 152 -19.32 13.38 23.37
N HIS A 153 -18.27 12.57 23.30
CA HIS A 153 -17.46 12.26 24.48
C HIS A 153 -16.80 13.51 25.06
N LYS A 154 -16.21 14.37 24.21
CA LYS A 154 -15.64 15.66 24.62
C LYS A 154 -16.69 16.60 25.22
N GLU A 155 -17.88 16.69 24.64
CA GLU A 155 -18.99 17.49 25.17
C GLU A 155 -19.42 16.98 26.56
N ASN A 156 -19.49 15.67 26.76
CA ASN A 156 -19.83 15.07 28.06
C ASN A 156 -18.75 15.35 29.12
N LEU A 157 -17.47 15.27 28.77
CA LEU A 157 -16.35 15.60 29.66
C LEU A 157 -16.35 17.08 30.06
N LEU A 158 -16.67 17.97 29.13
CA LEU A 158 -16.82 19.40 29.42
C LEU A 158 -18.00 19.66 30.39
N ARG A 159 -19.12 18.96 30.21
CA ARG A 159 -20.29 19.03 31.11
C ARG A 159 -19.97 18.48 32.50
N SER A 160 -19.17 17.44 32.61
CA SER A 160 -18.74 16.85 33.89
C SER A 160 -17.67 17.66 34.62
N LYS A 161 -17.27 18.83 34.09
CA LYS A 161 -16.20 19.70 34.63
C LYS A 161 -14.84 18.97 34.75
N PHE A 162 -14.64 17.84 34.06
CA PHE A 162 -13.40 17.07 34.12
C PHE A 162 -12.16 17.92 33.82
N THR A 163 -12.24 18.77 32.81
CA THR A 163 -11.14 19.67 32.39
C THR A 163 -10.82 20.74 33.44
N ILE A 164 -11.80 21.14 34.25
CA ILE A 164 -11.62 22.13 35.34
C ILE A 164 -10.94 21.45 36.53
N LEU A 165 -11.31 20.20 36.83
CA LEU A 165 -10.77 19.42 37.95
C LEU A 165 -9.36 18.86 37.67
N HIS A 166 -9.01 18.70 36.40
CA HIS A 166 -7.73 18.10 35.95
C HIS A 166 -7.11 18.90 34.80
N PRO A 167 -6.66 20.18 35.05
CA PRO A 167 -6.18 21.06 33.99
C PRO A 167 -4.93 20.53 33.26
N ASP A 168 -4.09 19.74 33.94
CA ASP A 168 -2.84 19.20 33.40
C ASP A 168 -3.00 17.82 32.72
N GLN A 169 -4.19 17.24 32.78
CA GLN A 169 -4.44 15.94 32.13
C GLN A 169 -4.97 16.13 30.71
N ARG A 170 -4.44 15.32 29.80
CA ARG A 170 -4.99 15.21 28.43
C ARG A 170 -6.41 14.66 28.51
N VAL A 171 -7.32 15.26 27.73
CA VAL A 171 -8.70 14.80 27.63
C VAL A 171 -8.72 13.31 27.23
N PRO A 172 -9.32 12.42 28.03
CA PRO A 172 -9.40 11.01 27.71
C PRO A 172 -10.08 10.78 26.35
N VAL A 173 -9.54 9.85 25.60
CA VAL A 173 -10.12 9.46 24.30
C VAL A 173 -11.11 8.31 24.52
N SER A 174 -12.26 8.37 23.85
CA SER A 174 -13.23 7.26 23.89
C SER A 174 -12.67 6.03 23.19
N LEU A 175 -12.58 4.90 23.88
CA LEU A 175 -12.12 3.62 23.31
C LEU A 175 -12.88 3.28 22.02
N MET A 176 -14.21 3.42 22.03
CA MET A 176 -15.04 3.14 20.86
C MET A 176 -14.75 4.09 19.69
N SER A 177 -14.47 5.38 19.97
CA SER A 177 -14.03 6.31 18.94
C SER A 177 -12.68 5.92 18.36
N THR A 178 -11.75 5.51 19.20
CA THR A 178 -10.42 5.05 18.75
C THR A 178 -10.52 3.79 17.89
N LEU A 179 -11.35 2.82 18.30
CA LEU A 179 -11.60 1.62 17.53
C LEU A 179 -12.24 1.92 16.16
N LEU A 180 -13.24 2.81 16.13
CA LEU A 180 -13.85 3.23 14.88
C LEU A 180 -12.90 4.03 13.98
N HIS A 181 -12.00 4.82 14.55
CA HIS A 181 -10.92 5.45 13.78
C HIS A 181 -10.00 4.41 13.17
N PHE A 182 -9.60 3.40 13.93
CA PHE A 182 -8.77 2.32 13.44
C PHE A 182 -9.44 1.55 12.29
N LEU A 183 -10.72 1.19 12.44
CA LEU A 183 -11.52 0.56 11.38
C LEU A 183 -11.77 1.47 10.17
N GLY A 184 -11.62 2.77 10.35
CA GLY A 184 -11.77 3.77 9.28
C GLY A 184 -10.48 4.10 8.52
N GLU A 185 -9.33 3.54 8.91
CA GLU A 185 -8.06 3.73 8.18
C GLU A 185 -8.00 2.71 7.04
N VAL A 186 -7.95 3.19 5.80
CA VAL A 186 -7.95 2.33 4.60
C VAL A 186 -6.77 1.36 4.61
N GLU A 187 -5.61 1.85 5.02
CA GLU A 187 -4.36 1.11 5.05
C GLU A 187 -4.34 -0.05 6.07
N VAL A 188 -5.30 -0.08 6.99
CA VAL A 188 -5.39 -1.17 8.00
C VAL A 188 -6.29 -2.31 7.51
N VAL A 189 -7.18 -2.04 6.55
CA VAL A 189 -8.28 -2.95 6.20
C VAL A 189 -7.77 -4.35 5.85
N PHE A 190 -6.89 -4.48 4.86
CA PHE A 190 -6.45 -5.81 4.42
C PHE A 190 -5.74 -6.58 5.53
N GLY A 191 -4.87 -5.92 6.31
CA GLY A 191 -4.22 -6.56 7.45
C GLY A 191 -5.20 -7.02 8.54
N LEU A 192 -6.28 -6.26 8.78
CA LEU A 192 -7.34 -6.66 9.72
C LEU A 192 -8.07 -7.93 9.25
N TRP A 193 -8.36 -8.03 7.94
CA TRP A 193 -9.07 -9.17 7.36
C TRP A 193 -8.21 -10.44 7.27
N VAL A 194 -6.91 -10.38 7.55
CA VAL A 194 -6.07 -11.58 7.73
C VAL A 194 -6.57 -12.43 8.91
N VAL A 195 -7.16 -11.82 9.95
CA VAL A 195 -7.68 -12.57 11.09
C VAL A 195 -8.87 -13.47 10.71
N PRO A 196 -9.95 -12.97 10.07
CA PRO A 196 -11.01 -13.82 9.52
C PRO A 196 -10.48 -14.85 8.51
N PHE A 197 -9.51 -14.47 7.68
CA PHE A 197 -8.90 -15.39 6.72
C PHE A 197 -8.18 -16.55 7.42
N CYS A 198 -7.40 -16.28 8.46
CA CYS A 198 -6.78 -17.32 9.28
C CYS A 198 -7.82 -18.30 9.84
N LEU A 199 -8.95 -17.80 10.36
CA LEU A 199 -10.03 -18.66 10.87
C LEU A 199 -10.62 -19.54 9.76
N VAL A 200 -10.79 -19.01 8.55
CA VAL A 200 -11.24 -19.78 7.37
C VAL A 200 -10.19 -20.85 7.00
N CYS A 201 -8.89 -20.49 7.00
CA CYS A 201 -7.82 -21.45 6.74
C CYS A 201 -7.82 -22.59 7.77
N VAL A 202 -7.94 -22.27 9.06
CA VAL A 202 -7.99 -23.29 10.15
C VAL A 202 -9.23 -24.17 10.05
N HIS A 203 -10.35 -23.65 9.51
CA HIS A 203 -11.57 -24.42 9.33
C HIS A 203 -11.48 -25.46 8.20
N TYR A 204 -10.88 -25.09 7.07
CA TYR A 204 -10.79 -25.98 5.89
C TYR A 204 -9.51 -26.80 5.84
N TYR A 205 -8.44 -26.32 6.45
CA TYR A 205 -7.11 -26.91 6.52
C TYR A 205 -6.64 -26.94 7.98
N SER A 206 -5.44 -26.47 8.27
CA SER A 206 -4.90 -26.41 9.63
C SER A 206 -4.23 -25.06 9.93
N LEU A 207 -3.94 -24.80 11.20
CA LEU A 207 -3.11 -23.66 11.61
C LEU A 207 -1.67 -23.80 11.06
N GLU A 208 -1.16 -25.02 10.99
CA GLU A 208 0.18 -25.30 10.49
C GLU A 208 0.28 -24.98 8.99
N ASP A 209 -0.73 -25.33 8.19
CA ASP A 209 -0.81 -24.96 6.78
C ASP A 209 -0.87 -23.43 6.58
N PHE A 210 -1.64 -22.73 7.42
CA PHE A 210 -1.67 -21.27 7.39
C PHE A 210 -0.31 -20.66 7.72
N LEU A 211 0.37 -21.13 8.77
CA LEU A 211 1.70 -20.64 9.15
C LEU A 211 2.73 -20.94 8.05
N ARG A 212 2.70 -22.15 7.47
CA ARG A 212 3.56 -22.49 6.34
C ARG A 212 3.34 -21.55 5.14
N TYR A 213 2.09 -21.25 4.81
CA TYR A 213 1.73 -20.30 3.76
C TYR A 213 2.31 -18.91 4.03
N ILE A 214 2.25 -18.43 5.27
CA ILE A 214 2.82 -17.13 5.66
C ILE A 214 4.36 -17.17 5.57
N ASP A 215 5.00 -18.23 6.04
CA ASP A 215 6.45 -18.29 6.20
C ASP A 215 7.18 -18.64 4.89
N HIS A 216 6.56 -19.43 4.00
CA HIS A 216 7.24 -19.99 2.83
C HIS A 216 6.62 -19.56 1.49
N ASP A 217 5.30 -19.38 1.41
CA ASP A 217 4.63 -19.10 0.15
C ASP A 217 4.34 -17.59 -0.04
N THR A 218 4.43 -16.78 1.04
CA THR A 218 4.19 -15.33 1.01
C THR A 218 5.50 -14.57 1.17
N SER A 219 5.87 -13.74 0.17
CA SER A 219 7.04 -12.86 0.28
C SER A 219 6.65 -11.52 0.88
N PHE A 220 7.27 -11.14 2.00
CA PHE A 220 7.11 -9.82 2.62
C PHE A 220 8.22 -8.83 2.21
N THR A 221 9.05 -9.20 1.25
CA THR A 221 10.15 -8.34 0.76
C THR A 221 9.62 -7.01 0.25
N GLU A 222 8.57 -7.03 -0.58
CA GLU A 222 8.00 -5.85 -1.20
C GLU A 222 7.35 -4.90 -0.17
N PRO A 223 6.47 -5.35 0.76
CA PRO A 223 5.96 -4.50 1.83
C PRO A 223 7.03 -3.87 2.70
N LEU A 224 8.04 -4.65 3.09
CA LEU A 224 9.15 -4.17 3.90
C LEU A 224 10.00 -3.15 3.16
N PHE A 225 10.28 -3.42 1.88
CA PHE A 225 10.99 -2.49 1.01
C PHE A 225 10.24 -1.16 0.87
N VAL A 226 8.92 -1.19 0.62
CA VAL A 226 8.09 0.02 0.52
C VAL A 226 8.15 0.82 1.81
N ALA A 227 8.05 0.17 2.99
CA ALA A 227 8.19 0.87 4.27
C ALA A 227 9.53 1.59 4.40
N VAL A 228 10.62 0.90 4.10
CA VAL A 228 11.99 1.44 4.24
C VAL A 228 12.23 2.57 3.24
N VAL A 229 11.89 2.39 1.96
CA VAL A 229 12.12 3.45 0.96
C VAL A 229 11.29 4.70 1.24
N MET A 230 10.04 4.54 1.73
CA MET A 230 9.20 5.67 2.14
C MET A 230 9.80 6.42 3.34
N LEU A 231 10.36 5.70 4.34
CA LEU A 231 10.99 6.33 5.49
C LEU A 231 12.24 7.12 5.09
N VAL A 232 13.14 6.54 4.29
CA VAL A 232 14.33 7.23 3.81
C VAL A 232 13.96 8.45 2.97
N ALA A 233 13.01 8.29 2.04
CA ALA A 233 12.54 9.37 1.16
C ALA A 233 11.82 10.50 1.90
N SER A 234 11.21 10.23 3.08
CA SER A 234 10.55 11.23 3.91
C SER A 234 11.52 12.10 4.72
N SER A 235 12.81 11.81 4.67
CA SER A 235 13.83 12.60 5.37
C SER A 235 13.89 14.04 4.88
N ARG A 236 14.21 14.98 5.78
CA ARG A 236 14.23 16.41 5.45
C ARG A 236 15.17 16.75 4.27
N PRO A 237 16.37 16.17 4.12
CA PRO A 237 17.22 16.45 2.97
C PRO A 237 16.55 16.07 1.65
N ILE A 238 16.00 14.87 1.54
CA ILE A 238 15.32 14.40 0.31
C ILE A 238 14.09 15.26 0.00
N TYR A 239 13.26 15.54 1.02
CA TYR A 239 12.09 16.40 0.87
C TYR A 239 12.47 17.82 0.40
N ARG A 240 13.53 18.43 0.97
CA ARG A 240 14.04 19.75 0.57
C ARG A 240 14.62 19.75 -0.83
N LEU A 241 15.27 18.67 -1.25
CA LEU A 241 15.76 18.52 -2.62
C LEU A 241 14.60 18.57 -3.63
N ALA A 242 13.54 17.81 -3.36
CA ALA A 242 12.33 17.83 -4.18
C ALA A 242 11.68 19.22 -4.20
N GLU A 243 11.50 19.85 -3.04
CA GLU A 243 10.94 21.21 -2.94
C GLU A 243 11.76 22.24 -3.73
N ASN A 244 13.09 22.18 -3.64
CA ASN A 244 13.98 23.08 -4.38
C ASN A 244 13.88 22.87 -5.89
N THR A 245 13.73 21.62 -6.34
CA THR A 245 13.49 21.31 -7.77
C THR A 245 12.19 21.95 -8.26
N LEU A 246 11.11 21.87 -7.44
CA LEU A 246 9.85 22.53 -7.77
C LEU A 246 9.95 24.06 -7.77
N LYS A 247 10.71 24.65 -6.84
CA LYS A 247 10.99 26.09 -6.82
C LYS A 247 11.75 26.52 -8.07
N LEU A 248 12.74 25.74 -8.50
CA LEU A 248 13.50 25.99 -9.72
C LEU A 248 12.58 25.96 -10.95
N GLY A 249 11.69 24.96 -11.07
CA GLY A 249 10.68 24.90 -12.13
C GLY A 249 9.75 26.12 -12.12
N ALA A 250 9.24 26.52 -10.95
CA ALA A 250 8.38 27.69 -10.82
C ALA A 250 9.10 29.02 -11.12
N SER A 251 10.43 29.10 -10.87
CA SER A 251 11.23 30.30 -11.15
C SER A 251 11.32 30.63 -12.63
N LEU A 252 11.22 29.63 -13.52
CA LEU A 252 11.18 29.82 -14.97
C LEU A 252 10.01 30.72 -15.40
N GLY A 253 8.90 30.70 -14.65
CA GLY A 253 7.74 31.60 -14.86
C GLY A 253 7.64 32.67 -13.76
N LYS A 254 8.77 33.16 -13.23
CA LYS A 254 8.86 34.24 -12.22
C LYS A 254 8.03 34.00 -10.95
N GLY A 255 7.82 32.73 -10.58
CA GLY A 255 7.04 32.37 -9.39
C GLY A 255 5.55 32.72 -9.46
N SER A 256 5.02 32.93 -10.68
CA SER A 256 3.59 33.19 -10.89
C SER A 256 2.73 31.97 -10.45
N PRO A 257 1.42 32.16 -10.14
CA PRO A 257 0.53 31.05 -9.81
C PRO A 257 0.51 29.95 -10.88
N ALA A 258 0.51 30.35 -12.16
CA ALA A 258 0.58 29.40 -13.29
C ALA A 258 1.89 28.59 -13.27
N ALA A 259 3.02 29.24 -13.03
CA ALA A 259 4.32 28.59 -12.99
C ALA A 259 4.43 27.59 -11.81
N TRP A 260 3.92 27.95 -10.64
CA TRP A 260 3.83 27.03 -9.52
C TRP A 260 2.89 25.85 -9.81
N TRP A 261 1.73 26.12 -10.39
CA TRP A 261 0.75 25.10 -10.74
C TRP A 261 1.34 24.08 -11.74
N LEU A 262 1.99 24.56 -12.81
CA LEU A 262 2.65 23.70 -13.79
C LEU A 262 3.84 22.95 -13.18
N SER A 263 4.70 23.64 -12.43
CA SER A 263 5.86 23.02 -11.80
C SER A 263 5.43 21.89 -10.87
N VAL A 264 4.44 22.12 -10.00
CA VAL A 264 3.98 21.12 -9.07
C VAL A 264 3.29 19.96 -9.78
N LEU A 265 2.40 20.22 -10.74
CA LEU A 265 1.65 19.15 -11.40
C LEU A 265 2.44 18.39 -12.49
N CYS A 266 3.54 18.95 -13.01
CA CYS A 266 4.42 18.24 -13.94
C CYS A 266 5.57 17.55 -13.20
N LEU A 267 6.33 18.31 -12.39
CA LEU A 267 7.59 17.78 -11.83
C LEU A 267 7.38 16.92 -10.58
N ALA A 268 6.45 17.28 -9.67
CA ALA A 268 6.31 16.50 -8.44
C ALA A 268 5.82 15.06 -8.68
N PRO A 269 4.86 14.77 -9.58
CA PRO A 269 4.51 13.41 -9.96
C PRO A 269 5.72 12.60 -10.47
N LEU A 270 6.55 13.20 -11.32
CA LEU A 270 7.75 12.54 -11.83
C LEU A 270 8.81 12.31 -10.75
N LEU A 271 8.97 13.28 -9.83
CA LEU A 271 9.80 13.09 -8.64
C LEU A 271 9.26 11.95 -7.75
N GLY A 272 7.96 11.67 -7.80
CA GLY A 272 7.32 10.53 -7.14
C GLY A 272 7.99 9.20 -7.47
N SER A 273 8.52 9.05 -8.69
CA SER A 273 9.33 7.90 -9.09
C SER A 273 10.67 7.76 -8.33
N PHE A 274 11.08 8.76 -7.57
CA PHE A 274 12.34 8.74 -6.79
C PHE A 274 12.10 8.90 -5.29
N ILE A 275 11.07 9.68 -4.90
CA ILE A 275 10.75 9.98 -3.50
C ILE A 275 9.47 9.27 -3.01
N THR A 276 8.89 8.38 -3.82
CA THR A 276 7.63 7.67 -3.67
C THR A 276 6.36 8.52 -3.92
N GLU A 277 5.30 7.87 -4.39
CA GLU A 277 4.02 8.53 -4.67
C GLU A 277 3.39 9.24 -3.46
N PRO A 278 3.37 8.66 -2.23
CA PRO A 278 2.81 9.35 -1.08
C PRO A 278 3.56 10.63 -0.69
N ALA A 279 4.88 10.64 -0.85
CA ALA A 279 5.69 11.84 -0.60
C ALA A 279 5.41 12.92 -1.66
N ALA A 280 5.33 12.53 -2.94
CA ALA A 280 4.99 13.44 -4.04
C ALA A 280 3.57 14.02 -3.87
N MET A 281 2.58 13.20 -3.52
CA MET A 281 1.21 13.63 -3.25
C MET A 281 1.16 14.66 -2.13
N THR A 282 1.79 14.37 -1.00
CA THR A 282 1.79 15.23 0.19
C THR A 282 2.46 16.58 -0.11
N LEU A 283 3.66 16.55 -0.71
CA LEU A 283 4.41 17.75 -1.11
C LEU A 283 3.58 18.62 -2.06
N SER A 284 3.01 17.98 -3.09
CA SER A 284 2.18 18.68 -4.09
C SER A 284 0.94 19.32 -3.47
N ALA A 285 0.22 18.57 -2.64
CA ALA A 285 -0.99 19.07 -2.00
C ALA A 285 -0.70 20.26 -1.07
N ILE A 286 0.40 20.22 -0.31
CA ILE A 286 0.83 21.35 0.54
C ILE A 286 1.18 22.57 -0.30
N LEU A 287 1.98 22.40 -1.35
CA LEU A 287 2.41 23.52 -2.21
C LEU A 287 1.25 24.10 -3.01
N LEU A 288 0.37 23.27 -3.58
CA LEU A 288 -0.84 23.74 -4.25
C LEU A 288 -1.76 24.48 -3.29
N GLY A 289 -1.93 23.95 -2.07
CA GLY A 289 -2.66 24.61 -1.00
C GLY A 289 -2.15 26.03 -0.74
N LYS A 290 -0.84 26.17 -0.53
CA LYS A 290 -0.17 27.44 -0.21
C LYS A 290 -0.10 28.40 -1.41
N LYS A 291 0.15 27.90 -2.63
CA LYS A 291 0.44 28.77 -3.80
C LYS A 291 -0.76 29.02 -4.71
N ILE A 292 -1.77 28.15 -4.67
CA ILE A 292 -2.93 28.22 -5.56
C ILE A 292 -4.24 28.36 -4.78
N TYR A 293 -4.56 27.40 -3.90
CA TYR A 293 -5.87 27.38 -3.23
C TYR A 293 -6.09 28.56 -2.28
N GLN A 294 -5.04 29.09 -1.63
CA GLN A 294 -5.12 30.30 -0.80
C GLN A 294 -5.52 31.55 -1.60
N LEU A 295 -5.24 31.60 -2.90
CA LEU A 295 -5.66 32.68 -3.80
C LEU A 295 -7.15 32.60 -4.16
N LYS A 296 -7.88 31.62 -3.62
CA LYS A 296 -9.33 31.40 -3.85
C LYS A 296 -9.69 31.25 -5.34
N PRO A 297 -9.17 30.20 -6.02
CA PRO A 297 -9.56 29.88 -7.38
C PRO A 297 -11.04 29.49 -7.46
N SER A 298 -11.59 29.42 -8.69
CA SER A 298 -12.93 28.90 -8.94
C SER A 298 -13.07 27.43 -8.52
N ALA A 299 -14.28 26.98 -8.23
CA ALA A 299 -14.54 25.58 -7.93
C ALA A 299 -14.07 24.65 -9.07
N SER A 300 -14.25 25.07 -10.32
CA SER A 300 -13.80 24.31 -11.51
C SER A 300 -12.28 24.12 -11.51
N LEU A 301 -11.50 25.18 -11.29
CA LEU A 301 -10.04 25.07 -11.21
C LEU A 301 -9.59 24.27 -9.99
N CYS A 302 -10.31 24.35 -8.86
CA CYS A 302 -10.04 23.53 -7.69
C CYS A 302 -10.19 22.02 -8.00
N TYR A 303 -11.31 21.63 -8.63
CA TYR A 303 -11.54 20.22 -9.00
C TYR A 303 -10.59 19.76 -10.12
N ALA A 304 -10.34 20.59 -11.12
CA ALA A 304 -9.36 20.31 -12.18
C ALA A 304 -7.96 20.06 -11.60
N THR A 305 -7.54 20.87 -10.65
CA THR A 305 -6.22 20.77 -10.01
C THR A 305 -6.07 19.49 -9.20
N ILE A 306 -7.05 19.12 -8.36
CA ILE A 306 -6.94 17.89 -7.56
C ILE A 306 -7.08 16.64 -8.44
N ALA A 307 -7.91 16.67 -9.47
CA ALA A 307 -8.05 15.58 -10.43
C ALA A 307 -6.76 15.33 -11.20
N LEU A 308 -6.15 16.38 -11.74
CA LEU A 308 -4.82 16.29 -12.36
C LEU A 308 -3.76 15.80 -11.39
N LEU A 309 -3.77 16.27 -10.13
CA LEU A 309 -2.83 15.81 -9.11
C LEU A 309 -2.93 14.30 -8.92
N PHE A 310 -4.14 13.76 -8.78
CA PHE A 310 -4.36 12.34 -8.56
C PHE A 310 -3.93 11.49 -9.76
N VAL A 311 -4.35 11.87 -10.96
CA VAL A 311 -3.97 11.16 -12.20
C VAL A 311 -2.45 11.22 -12.42
N ASN A 312 -1.88 12.41 -12.31
CA ASN A 312 -0.46 12.61 -12.58
C ASN A 312 0.44 11.88 -11.58
N VAL A 313 0.08 11.85 -10.27
CA VAL A 313 0.86 11.12 -9.26
C VAL A 313 0.79 9.62 -9.50
N SER A 314 -0.37 9.10 -9.87
CA SER A 314 -0.54 7.67 -10.17
C SER A 314 0.30 7.22 -11.37
N VAL A 315 0.33 8.01 -12.45
CA VAL A 315 1.14 7.63 -13.63
C VAL A 315 2.58 8.10 -13.52
N GLY A 316 2.85 9.17 -12.76
CA GLY A 316 4.19 9.74 -12.60
C GLY A 316 5.15 8.83 -11.83
N GLY A 317 4.64 7.88 -11.03
CA GLY A 317 5.43 6.86 -10.33
C GLY A 317 6.03 5.79 -11.25
N THR A 318 5.70 5.77 -12.53
CA THR A 318 6.06 4.68 -13.46
C THR A 318 7.45 4.79 -14.11
N LEU A 319 8.23 5.85 -13.82
CA LEU A 319 9.59 5.99 -14.38
C LEU A 319 10.57 4.96 -13.80
N THR A 320 10.27 4.43 -12.62
CA THR A 320 11.12 3.46 -11.93
C THR A 320 10.32 2.24 -11.49
N HIS A 321 11.00 1.14 -11.25
CA HIS A 321 10.38 -0.13 -10.82
C HIS A 321 10.12 -0.21 -9.30
N PHE A 322 10.49 0.81 -8.53
CA PHE A 322 10.54 0.72 -7.07
C PHE A 322 9.69 1.78 -6.32
N ALA A 323 9.11 2.77 -7.00
CA ALA A 323 8.51 3.90 -6.29
C ALA A 323 6.98 3.82 -6.15
N ALA A 324 6.32 3.21 -7.12
CA ALA A 324 4.87 3.07 -7.16
C ALA A 324 4.44 1.68 -6.68
N PRO A 325 3.55 1.57 -5.67
CA PRO A 325 3.09 0.27 -5.18
C PRO A 325 2.60 -0.70 -6.26
N PRO A 326 1.79 -0.29 -7.27
CA PRO A 326 1.34 -1.21 -8.32
C PRO A 326 2.47 -1.80 -9.16
N ILE A 327 3.60 -1.11 -9.26
CA ILE A 327 4.77 -1.58 -9.99
C ILE A 327 5.65 -2.46 -9.10
N VAL A 328 5.90 -2.05 -7.87
CA VAL A 328 6.70 -2.82 -6.90
C VAL A 328 6.15 -4.24 -6.74
N MET A 329 4.81 -4.39 -6.70
CA MET A 329 4.14 -5.68 -6.53
C MET A 329 4.37 -6.66 -7.68
N VAL A 330 4.77 -6.19 -8.87
CA VAL A 330 4.91 -7.03 -10.07
C VAL A 330 6.32 -7.02 -10.65
N ALA A 331 7.09 -5.97 -10.44
CA ALA A 331 8.38 -5.76 -11.10
C ALA A 331 9.35 -6.92 -10.85
N GLY A 332 9.47 -7.39 -9.60
CA GLY A 332 10.32 -8.52 -9.26
C GLY A 332 9.86 -9.84 -9.91
N LYS A 333 8.55 -10.10 -9.93
CA LYS A 333 7.97 -11.31 -10.53
C LYS A 333 8.12 -11.35 -12.05
N TRP A 334 8.04 -10.20 -12.71
CA TRP A 334 8.08 -10.09 -14.17
C TRP A 334 9.45 -9.66 -14.69
N ASN A 335 10.44 -9.52 -13.79
CA ASN A 335 11.81 -9.09 -14.10
C ASN A 335 11.85 -7.73 -14.83
N TRP A 336 10.99 -6.80 -14.43
CA TRP A 336 10.95 -5.44 -14.95
C TRP A 336 11.96 -4.56 -14.21
N ASP A 337 12.98 -4.13 -14.90
CA ASP A 337 14.00 -3.24 -14.40
C ASP A 337 13.70 -1.75 -14.69
N MET A 338 14.60 -0.88 -14.32
CA MET A 338 14.47 0.56 -14.55
C MET A 338 14.43 0.90 -16.05
N ALA A 339 15.20 0.18 -16.87
CA ALA A 339 15.23 0.41 -18.32
C ALA A 339 13.88 0.03 -18.94
N HIS A 340 13.32 -1.11 -18.56
CA HIS A 340 11.98 -1.54 -18.97
C HIS A 340 10.92 -0.49 -18.58
N MET A 341 10.91 -0.04 -17.33
CA MET A 341 9.94 0.95 -16.88
C MET A 341 10.04 2.26 -17.65
N PHE A 342 11.25 2.78 -17.86
CA PHE A 342 11.44 4.02 -18.58
C PHE A 342 11.03 3.91 -20.06
N THR A 343 11.37 2.80 -20.72
CA THR A 343 11.12 2.62 -22.18
C THR A 343 9.66 2.27 -22.48
N HIS A 344 8.95 1.57 -21.60
CA HIS A 344 7.56 1.14 -21.85
C HIS A 344 6.53 2.04 -21.20
N PHE A 345 6.83 2.66 -20.05
CA PHE A 345 5.88 3.47 -19.29
C PHE A 345 6.34 4.93 -19.11
N GLY A 346 7.60 5.13 -18.67
CA GLY A 346 8.05 6.40 -18.10
C GLY A 346 7.94 7.58 -19.06
N TRP A 347 8.46 7.48 -20.28
CA TRP A 347 8.40 8.58 -21.24
C TRP A 347 6.98 8.89 -21.67
N LYS A 348 6.10 7.87 -21.79
CA LYS A 348 4.68 8.03 -22.13
C LYS A 348 3.96 8.80 -21.02
N ALA A 349 4.24 8.44 -19.75
CA ALA A 349 3.74 9.17 -18.59
C ALA A 349 4.19 10.64 -18.59
N VAL A 350 5.48 10.91 -18.87
CA VAL A 350 6.00 12.28 -18.96
C VAL A 350 5.24 13.11 -20.00
N VAL A 351 5.10 12.57 -21.22
CA VAL A 351 4.39 13.26 -22.30
C VAL A 351 2.92 13.45 -21.97
N GLY A 352 2.25 12.42 -21.46
CA GLY A 352 0.85 12.48 -21.06
C GLY A 352 0.58 13.51 -19.96
N ILE A 353 1.43 13.57 -18.92
CA ILE A 353 1.37 14.59 -17.87
C ILE A 353 1.49 16.00 -18.45
N ILE A 354 2.46 16.22 -19.33
CA ILE A 354 2.66 17.52 -19.97
C ILE A 354 1.43 17.89 -20.81
N VAL A 355 0.93 16.99 -21.65
CA VAL A 355 -0.25 17.22 -22.50
C VAL A 355 -1.49 17.54 -21.66
N ALA A 356 -1.78 16.74 -20.64
CA ALA A 356 -2.92 16.95 -19.76
C ALA A 356 -2.84 18.30 -19.04
N ASN A 357 -1.69 18.63 -18.46
CA ASN A 357 -1.50 19.91 -17.76
C ASN A 357 -1.56 21.10 -18.71
N MET A 358 -0.97 21.02 -19.91
CA MET A 358 -1.03 22.11 -20.88
C MET A 358 -2.45 22.35 -21.38
N LEU A 359 -3.22 21.29 -21.61
CA LEU A 359 -4.62 21.41 -22.01
C LEU A 359 -5.44 22.17 -20.96
N TYR A 360 -5.32 21.77 -19.69
CA TYR A 360 -6.02 22.45 -18.60
C TYR A 360 -5.49 23.86 -18.36
N PHE A 361 -4.17 24.11 -18.53
CA PHE A 361 -3.61 25.44 -18.45
C PHE A 361 -4.21 26.38 -19.50
N VAL A 362 -4.36 25.91 -20.75
CA VAL A 362 -4.99 26.72 -21.84
C VAL A 362 -6.45 27.04 -21.50
N VAL A 363 -7.21 26.08 -20.98
CA VAL A 363 -8.60 26.26 -20.55
C VAL A 363 -8.71 27.33 -19.46
N PHE A 364 -7.85 27.25 -18.44
CA PHE A 364 -7.89 28.15 -17.27
C PHE A 364 -6.96 29.37 -17.38
N ARG A 365 -6.36 29.67 -18.55
CA ARG A 365 -5.38 30.77 -18.73
C ARG A 365 -5.88 32.15 -18.25
N LYS A 366 -7.17 32.44 -18.45
CA LYS A 366 -7.77 33.71 -17.99
C LYS A 366 -7.84 33.74 -16.45
N GLU A 367 -8.13 32.63 -15.82
CA GLU A 367 -8.19 32.54 -14.37
C GLU A 367 -6.81 32.65 -13.74
N PHE A 368 -5.77 32.04 -14.32
CA PHE A 368 -4.40 32.21 -13.85
C PHE A 368 -3.92 33.67 -13.92
N ARG A 369 -4.35 34.45 -14.91
CA ARG A 369 -4.06 35.90 -14.96
C ARG A 369 -4.71 36.62 -13.76
N ARG A 370 -5.98 36.33 -13.48
CA ARG A 370 -6.68 36.88 -12.32
C ARG A 370 -5.97 36.50 -11.00
N LEU A 371 -5.55 35.25 -10.85
CA LEU A 371 -4.83 34.81 -9.66
C LEU A 371 -3.47 35.50 -9.51
N ALA A 372 -2.77 35.81 -10.60
CA ALA A 372 -1.53 36.60 -10.59
C ALA A 372 -1.75 38.02 -10.10
N GLU A 373 -2.85 38.66 -10.49
CA GLU A 373 -3.23 40.01 -10.00
C GLU A 373 -3.56 39.96 -8.50
N VAL A 374 -4.27 38.91 -8.03
CA VAL A 374 -4.56 38.72 -6.60
C VAL A 374 -3.26 38.53 -5.82
N GLN A 375 -2.34 37.69 -6.32
CA GLN A 375 -1.04 37.48 -5.69
C GLN A 375 -0.25 38.79 -5.57
N SER A 376 -0.19 39.61 -6.63
CA SER A 376 0.55 40.89 -6.62
C SER A 376 -0.02 41.85 -5.59
N ARG A 377 -1.34 41.94 -5.46
CA ARG A 377 -2.00 42.79 -4.44
C ARG A 377 -1.71 42.35 -3.02
N LEU A 378 -1.69 41.03 -2.74
CA LEU A 378 -1.37 40.50 -1.41
C LEU A 378 0.09 40.78 -1.03
N VAL A 379 1.03 40.59 -1.95
CA VAL A 379 2.45 40.91 -1.72
C VAL A 379 2.65 42.39 -1.41
N THR A 380 1.92 43.28 -2.06
CA THR A 380 2.01 44.73 -1.85
C THR A 380 1.37 45.16 -0.52
N ALA A 381 0.29 44.50 -0.08
CA ALA A 381 -0.45 44.87 1.11
C ALA A 381 0.19 44.37 2.43
N GLU A 382 0.88 43.25 2.42
CA GLU A 382 1.37 42.55 3.63
C GLU A 382 2.88 42.69 3.89
N GLY A 383 3.63 43.42 3.06
CA GLY A 383 5.09 43.60 3.25
C GLY A 383 5.91 42.30 3.22
N GLY A 384 5.35 41.26 2.64
CA GLY A 384 5.91 39.91 2.58
C GLY A 384 5.00 38.91 3.31
N VAL A 385 4.71 37.79 2.68
CA VAL A 385 3.95 36.68 3.29
C VAL A 385 4.75 36.16 4.48
N PRO A 386 4.19 36.12 5.71
CA PRO A 386 4.88 35.51 6.84
C PRO A 386 5.24 34.07 6.48
N THR A 387 6.51 33.75 6.51
CA THR A 387 6.97 32.36 6.43
C THR A 387 6.49 31.66 7.69
N ALA A 388 5.66 30.64 7.54
CA ALA A 388 5.26 29.83 8.67
C ALA A 388 6.51 29.26 9.36
N TRP A 389 6.51 29.18 10.70
CA TRP A 389 7.63 28.64 11.50
C TRP A 389 8.10 27.25 11.03
N GLU A 390 7.26 26.51 10.31
CA GLU A 390 7.55 25.22 9.66
C GLU A 390 8.56 25.33 8.51
N ASP A 391 8.78 26.52 7.93
CA ASP A 391 9.82 26.78 6.93
C ASP A 391 11.16 27.04 7.65
N ARG A 392 11.67 25.99 8.34
CA ARG A 392 13.05 26.01 8.84
C ARG A 392 13.98 26.31 7.66
N GLN A 393 14.59 27.50 7.68
CA GLN A 393 15.51 27.97 6.63
C GLN A 393 16.96 27.50 6.88
N ASP A 394 17.18 26.63 7.87
CA ASP A 394 18.52 26.11 8.16
C ASP A 394 19.10 25.46 6.91
N VAL A 395 20.27 25.95 6.51
CA VAL A 395 20.98 25.43 5.36
C VAL A 395 21.44 24.00 5.66
N ILE A 396 20.99 23.07 4.84
CA ILE A 396 21.43 21.68 4.94
C ILE A 396 22.77 21.57 4.18
N PRO A 397 23.85 21.09 4.83
CA PRO A 397 25.14 20.90 4.17
C PRO A 397 25.06 19.88 3.03
N LEU A 398 25.85 20.07 1.98
CA LEU A 398 25.86 19.20 0.80
C LEU A 398 26.13 17.73 1.13
N TRP A 399 27.02 17.47 2.11
CA TRP A 399 27.34 16.11 2.53
C TRP A 399 26.15 15.38 3.15
N VAL A 400 25.22 16.10 3.82
CA VAL A 400 23.98 15.51 4.38
C VAL A 400 23.04 15.07 3.26
N TYR A 401 22.93 15.87 2.19
CA TYR A 401 22.22 15.45 0.97
C TYR A 401 22.86 14.21 0.35
N ALA A 402 24.18 14.23 0.18
CA ALA A 402 24.92 13.11 -0.43
C ALA A 402 24.72 11.79 0.35
N VAL A 403 24.80 11.83 1.68
CA VAL A 403 24.58 10.65 2.53
C VAL A 403 23.12 10.19 2.45
N SER A 404 22.16 11.11 2.45
CA SER A 404 20.72 10.75 2.33
C SER A 404 20.41 10.11 0.99
N ILE A 405 20.96 10.65 -0.11
CA ILE A 405 20.83 10.08 -1.47
C ILE A 405 21.53 8.73 -1.55
N PHE A 406 22.69 8.58 -0.92
CA PHE A 406 23.40 7.30 -0.86
C PHE A 406 22.53 6.21 -0.21
N PHE A 407 21.92 6.46 0.95
CA PHE A 407 21.06 5.48 1.61
C PHE A 407 19.77 5.20 0.84
N LEU A 408 19.21 6.18 0.13
CA LEU A 408 18.10 5.95 -0.78
C LEU A 408 18.52 5.03 -1.93
N GLY A 409 19.65 5.33 -2.57
CA GLY A 409 20.23 4.48 -3.63
C GLY A 409 20.60 3.09 -3.14
N TRP A 410 21.16 2.97 -1.92
CA TRP A 410 21.43 1.69 -1.27
C TRP A 410 20.16 0.84 -1.12
N THR A 411 19.09 1.44 -0.59
CA THR A 411 17.81 0.75 -0.42
C THR A 411 17.27 0.23 -1.75
N VAL A 412 17.33 1.05 -2.80
CA VAL A 412 16.85 0.69 -4.14
C VAL A 412 17.73 -0.40 -4.78
N PHE A 413 19.04 -0.26 -4.69
CA PHE A 413 19.99 -1.21 -5.30
C PHE A 413 19.85 -2.61 -4.69
N PHE A 414 19.60 -2.69 -3.38
CA PHE A 414 19.42 -3.96 -2.68
C PHE A 414 17.95 -4.32 -2.42
N SER A 415 17.01 -3.83 -3.23
CA SER A 415 15.56 -4.00 -3.04
C SER A 415 15.11 -5.46 -2.87
N HIS A 416 15.81 -6.41 -3.49
CA HIS A 416 15.54 -7.85 -3.39
C HIS A 416 16.27 -8.56 -2.23
N HIS A 417 17.02 -7.83 -1.41
CA HIS A 417 17.80 -8.37 -0.28
C HIS A 417 17.38 -7.73 1.05
N PRO A 418 16.30 -8.23 1.72
CA PRO A 418 15.73 -7.61 2.93
C PRO A 418 16.74 -7.34 4.03
N ALA A 419 17.62 -8.28 4.33
CA ALA A 419 18.62 -8.11 5.37
C ALA A 419 19.59 -6.94 5.08
N ILE A 420 19.92 -6.72 3.80
CA ILE A 420 20.86 -5.67 3.37
C ILE A 420 20.19 -4.29 3.39
N PHE A 421 18.99 -4.15 2.80
CA PHE A 421 18.35 -2.83 2.79
C PHE A 421 17.83 -2.43 4.17
N VAL A 422 17.38 -3.36 5.02
CA VAL A 422 17.03 -3.07 6.42
C VAL A 422 18.27 -2.70 7.21
N GLY A 423 19.39 -3.42 7.04
CA GLY A 423 20.67 -3.07 7.66
C GLY A 423 21.11 -1.66 7.27
N GLY A 424 21.04 -1.30 5.99
CA GLY A 424 21.29 0.06 5.50
C GLY A 424 20.37 1.10 6.13
N PHE A 425 19.10 0.78 6.28
CA PHE A 425 18.13 1.65 6.96
C PHE A 425 18.47 1.88 8.43
N LEU A 426 18.92 0.85 9.15
CA LEU A 426 19.38 1.01 10.54
C LEU A 426 20.60 1.95 10.63
N PHE A 427 21.54 1.85 9.70
CA PHE A 427 22.64 2.82 9.60
C PHE A 427 22.11 4.23 9.29
N PHE A 428 21.12 4.35 8.39
CA PHE A 428 20.51 5.63 8.09
C PHE A 428 19.81 6.24 9.32
N LEU A 429 19.14 5.44 10.15
CA LEU A 429 18.56 5.90 11.43
C LEU A 429 19.65 6.40 12.39
N GLY A 430 20.79 5.68 12.48
CA GLY A 430 21.95 6.14 13.24
C GLY A 430 22.50 7.49 12.73
N PHE A 431 22.59 7.63 11.40
CA PHE A 431 22.97 8.89 10.76
C PHE A 431 22.01 10.04 11.09
N THR A 432 20.70 9.79 11.03
CA THR A 432 19.69 10.81 11.36
C THR A 432 19.69 11.19 12.83
N ALA A 433 19.95 10.24 13.72
CA ALA A 433 20.13 10.49 15.16
C ALA A 433 21.39 11.31 15.46
N ALA A 434 22.46 11.13 14.67
CA ALA A 434 23.70 11.90 14.81
C ALA A 434 23.60 13.31 14.18
N THR A 435 22.59 13.57 13.35
CA THR A 435 22.39 14.86 12.64
C THR A 435 21.01 15.49 12.88
N PRO A 436 20.51 15.55 14.13
CA PRO A 436 19.12 15.93 14.42
C PRO A 436 18.77 17.35 13.97
N GLN A 437 19.75 18.27 13.92
CA GLN A 437 19.58 19.64 13.46
C GLN A 437 19.20 19.73 11.97
N TYR A 438 19.53 18.73 11.15
CA TYR A 438 19.24 18.69 9.72
C TYR A 438 18.05 17.78 9.37
N GLN A 439 17.49 17.10 10.35
CA GLN A 439 16.40 16.13 10.15
C GLN A 439 15.06 16.64 10.68
N ASN A 440 13.99 16.09 10.14
CA ASN A 440 12.65 16.20 10.72
C ASN A 440 12.39 15.01 11.64
N VAL A 441 11.42 15.14 12.53
CA VAL A 441 10.92 13.99 13.29
C VAL A 441 10.31 12.97 12.31
N PHE A 442 10.82 11.76 12.30
CA PHE A 442 10.28 10.70 11.46
C PHE A 442 8.86 10.33 11.86
N SER A 443 7.96 10.33 10.89
CA SER A 443 6.63 9.75 11.05
C SER A 443 6.63 8.32 10.50
N PHE A 444 6.72 7.35 11.38
CA PHE A 444 6.64 5.93 11.02
C PHE A 444 5.22 5.49 10.66
N LYS A 445 4.19 6.25 11.07
CA LYS A 445 2.79 5.83 10.94
C LYS A 445 2.44 5.46 9.50
N VAL A 446 2.60 6.38 8.56
CA VAL A 446 2.14 6.17 7.18
C VAL A 446 2.93 5.05 6.47
N PRO A 447 4.29 5.03 6.49
CA PRO A 447 5.04 3.93 5.87
C PRO A 447 4.71 2.56 6.43
N MET A 448 4.55 2.44 7.77
CA MET A 448 4.20 1.17 8.39
C MET A 448 2.77 0.73 8.04
N MET A 449 1.82 1.66 7.97
CA MET A 449 0.44 1.35 7.58
C MET A 449 0.36 0.89 6.12
N VAL A 450 1.09 1.53 5.21
CA VAL A 450 1.17 1.10 3.80
C VAL A 450 1.80 -0.30 3.70
N ALA A 451 2.88 -0.57 4.44
CA ALA A 451 3.46 -1.91 4.47
C ALA A 451 2.48 -2.97 5.02
N PHE A 452 1.73 -2.62 6.06
CA PHE A 452 0.71 -3.49 6.65
C PHE A 452 -0.44 -3.77 5.67
N PHE A 453 -0.88 -2.75 4.92
CA PHE A 453 -1.84 -2.90 3.84
C PHE A 453 -1.34 -3.88 2.77
N LEU A 454 -0.11 -3.66 2.27
CA LEU A 454 0.48 -4.51 1.24
C LEU A 454 0.70 -5.95 1.74
N ALA A 455 1.15 -6.13 2.98
CA ALA A 455 1.30 -7.46 3.59
C ALA A 455 -0.05 -8.19 3.67
N GLY A 456 -1.10 -7.52 4.15
CA GLY A 456 -2.45 -8.07 4.17
C GLY A 456 -2.98 -8.41 2.79
N LEU A 457 -2.69 -7.56 1.79
CA LEU A 457 -3.04 -7.79 0.39
C LEU A 457 -2.33 -9.04 -0.17
N LEU A 458 -1.04 -9.24 0.13
CA LEU A 458 -0.29 -10.42 -0.28
C LEU A 458 -0.89 -11.70 0.29
N ILE A 459 -1.24 -11.70 1.58
CA ILE A 459 -1.82 -12.85 2.26
C ILE A 459 -3.19 -13.21 1.67
N LEU A 460 -4.09 -12.24 1.60
CA LEU A 460 -5.47 -12.47 1.13
C LEU A 460 -5.55 -12.68 -0.38
N GLY A 461 -4.71 -11.99 -1.13
CA GLY A 461 -4.70 -12.00 -2.59
C GLY A 461 -3.93 -13.18 -3.17
N GLY A 462 -2.93 -13.72 -2.46
CA GLY A 462 -2.10 -14.82 -2.94
C GLY A 462 -2.88 -16.09 -3.27
N VAL A 463 -4.01 -16.32 -2.59
CA VAL A 463 -4.90 -17.47 -2.83
C VAL A 463 -5.99 -17.20 -3.87
N GLN A 464 -6.05 -16.01 -4.48
CA GLN A 464 -7.11 -15.65 -5.43
C GLN A 464 -6.85 -16.16 -6.87
N GLY A 465 -5.72 -16.80 -7.13
CA GLY A 465 -5.34 -17.30 -8.46
C GLY A 465 -6.38 -18.21 -9.10
N TRP A 466 -7.15 -18.96 -8.32
CA TRP A 466 -8.12 -19.93 -8.79
C TRP A 466 -9.23 -19.34 -9.69
N TRP A 467 -9.68 -18.11 -9.43
CA TRP A 467 -10.66 -17.41 -10.26
C TRP A 467 -10.00 -16.37 -11.17
N MET A 468 -8.88 -15.77 -10.73
CA MET A 468 -8.16 -14.77 -11.51
C MET A 468 -7.62 -15.35 -12.81
N GLN A 469 -7.08 -16.56 -12.78
CA GLN A 469 -6.48 -17.20 -13.96
C GLN A 469 -7.48 -17.32 -15.11
N PRO A 470 -8.64 -17.99 -14.98
CA PRO A 470 -9.58 -18.13 -16.09
C PRO A 470 -10.20 -16.79 -16.50
N VAL A 471 -10.41 -15.86 -15.57
CA VAL A 471 -10.92 -14.51 -15.89
C VAL A 471 -9.92 -13.72 -16.72
N LEU A 472 -8.63 -13.71 -16.34
CA LEU A 472 -7.60 -13.00 -17.10
C LEU A 472 -7.30 -13.66 -18.45
N GLN A 473 -7.41 -14.97 -18.55
CA GLN A 473 -7.30 -15.67 -19.83
C GLN A 473 -8.43 -15.25 -20.78
N ALA A 474 -9.67 -15.27 -20.32
CA ALA A 474 -10.81 -14.79 -21.11
C ALA A 474 -10.68 -13.31 -21.49
N LEU A 475 -10.13 -12.47 -20.60
CA LEU A 475 -9.90 -11.06 -20.88
C LEU A 475 -8.76 -10.86 -21.89
N ALA A 476 -7.72 -11.68 -21.82
CA ALA A 476 -6.60 -11.67 -22.77
C ALA A 476 -7.04 -12.01 -24.21
N GLU A 477 -8.05 -12.88 -24.38
CA GLU A 477 -8.66 -13.17 -25.68
C GLU A 477 -9.35 -11.95 -26.32
N LEU A 478 -9.79 -10.98 -25.50
CA LEU A 478 -10.35 -9.71 -25.98
C LEU A 478 -9.28 -8.68 -26.41
N GLY A 479 -8.01 -8.97 -26.12
CA GLY A 479 -6.86 -8.14 -26.47
C GLY A 479 -6.39 -7.17 -25.39
N ALA A 480 -5.22 -6.58 -25.63
CA ALA A 480 -4.54 -5.71 -24.66
C ALA A 480 -5.33 -4.43 -24.34
N GLU A 481 -5.96 -3.81 -25.33
CA GLU A 481 -6.73 -2.55 -25.14
C GLU A 481 -7.96 -2.78 -24.24
N ALA A 482 -8.69 -3.88 -24.45
CA ALA A 482 -9.81 -4.26 -23.60
C ALA A 482 -9.34 -4.56 -22.17
N THR A 483 -8.23 -5.28 -22.03
CA THR A 483 -7.60 -5.55 -20.73
C THR A 483 -7.21 -4.28 -20.00
N MET A 484 -6.58 -3.32 -20.69
CA MET A 484 -6.21 -2.03 -20.12
C MET A 484 -7.44 -1.22 -19.68
N CYS A 485 -8.50 -1.21 -20.50
CA CYS A 485 -9.75 -0.53 -20.16
C CYS A 485 -10.38 -1.13 -18.90
N VAL A 486 -10.50 -2.46 -18.83
CA VAL A 486 -11.04 -3.17 -17.67
C VAL A 486 -10.18 -2.92 -16.42
N ALA A 487 -8.86 -2.99 -16.53
CA ALA A 487 -7.95 -2.67 -15.42
C ALA A 487 -8.14 -1.24 -14.91
N SER A 488 -8.28 -0.25 -15.83
CA SER A 488 -8.55 1.14 -15.46
C SER A 488 -9.87 1.32 -14.71
N VAL A 489 -10.92 0.65 -15.17
CA VAL A 489 -12.24 0.71 -14.54
C VAL A 489 -12.23 0.02 -13.17
N LEU A 490 -11.62 -1.18 -13.08
CA LEU A 490 -11.50 -1.90 -11.81
C LEU A 490 -10.72 -1.09 -10.78
N THR A 491 -9.67 -0.41 -11.19
CA THR A 491 -8.88 0.47 -10.32
C THR A 491 -9.69 1.64 -9.78
N ALA A 492 -10.66 2.18 -10.52
CA ALA A 492 -11.54 3.23 -10.00
C ALA A 492 -12.34 2.79 -8.77
N PHE A 493 -12.55 1.49 -8.59
CA PHE A 493 -13.28 0.88 -7.47
C PHE A 493 -12.38 0.11 -6.51
N ASN A 494 -11.08 -0.01 -6.79
CA ASN A 494 -10.13 -0.71 -5.96
C ASN A 494 -8.76 -0.02 -6.04
N ASP A 495 -7.87 -0.31 -5.11
CA ASP A 495 -6.49 0.19 -5.15
C ASP A 495 -5.71 -0.42 -6.34
N ASN A 496 -4.91 0.40 -7.03
CA ASN A 496 -4.15 -0.01 -8.21
C ASN A 496 -3.11 -1.11 -7.90
N ALA A 497 -2.52 -1.13 -6.70
CA ALA A 497 -1.60 -2.19 -6.29
C ALA A 497 -2.33 -3.54 -6.13
N SER A 498 -3.59 -3.53 -5.69
CA SER A 498 -4.42 -4.73 -5.63
C SER A 498 -4.66 -5.33 -7.01
N VAL A 499 -4.99 -4.50 -8.00
CA VAL A 499 -5.25 -4.95 -9.37
C VAL A 499 -4.00 -5.59 -9.99
N THR A 500 -2.84 -4.94 -9.86
CA THR A 500 -1.58 -5.46 -10.41
C THR A 500 -1.12 -6.71 -9.67
N PHE A 501 -1.18 -6.72 -8.34
CA PHE A 501 -0.79 -7.88 -7.54
C PHE A 501 -1.63 -9.11 -7.87
N LEU A 502 -2.96 -9.01 -7.86
CA LEU A 502 -3.85 -10.12 -8.19
C LEU A 502 -3.54 -10.69 -9.58
N SER A 503 -3.31 -9.82 -10.55
CA SER A 503 -2.94 -10.26 -11.90
C SER A 503 -1.59 -10.98 -11.92
N SER A 504 -0.66 -10.62 -11.04
CA SER A 504 0.65 -11.27 -10.93
C SER A 504 0.59 -12.68 -10.33
N THR A 505 -0.54 -13.09 -9.75
CA THR A 505 -0.75 -14.47 -9.27
C THR A 505 -1.00 -15.46 -10.42
N VAL A 506 -1.33 -14.94 -11.61
CA VAL A 506 -1.59 -15.76 -12.80
C VAL A 506 -0.28 -16.04 -13.52
N PRO A 507 0.11 -17.31 -13.68
CA PRO A 507 1.34 -17.68 -14.38
C PRO A 507 1.22 -17.45 -15.89
N ASN A 508 2.37 -17.24 -16.55
CA ASN A 508 2.51 -17.23 -18.01
C ASN A 508 1.61 -16.23 -18.76
N LEU A 509 1.28 -15.09 -18.15
CA LEU A 509 0.59 -14.01 -18.86
C LEU A 509 1.50 -13.47 -19.99
N PRO A 510 0.97 -13.24 -21.21
CA PRO A 510 1.69 -12.58 -22.29
C PRO A 510 2.18 -11.18 -21.86
N GLU A 511 3.33 -10.75 -22.39
CA GLU A 511 3.92 -9.45 -22.02
C GLU A 511 2.99 -8.28 -22.34
N GLU A 512 2.29 -8.32 -23.46
CA GLU A 512 1.29 -7.33 -23.85
C GLU A 512 0.17 -7.18 -22.82
N ILE A 513 -0.28 -8.30 -22.24
CA ILE A 513 -1.34 -8.32 -21.22
C ILE A 513 -0.80 -7.80 -19.88
N ARG A 514 0.44 -8.18 -19.50
CA ARG A 514 1.10 -7.62 -18.29
C ARG A 514 1.22 -6.11 -18.41
N TYR A 515 1.70 -5.61 -19.55
CA TYR A 515 1.76 -4.19 -19.85
C TYR A 515 0.39 -3.52 -19.74
N ALA A 516 -0.63 -4.07 -20.40
CA ALA A 516 -1.99 -3.53 -20.41
C ALA A 516 -2.61 -3.42 -19.01
N ILE A 517 -2.40 -4.45 -18.16
CA ILE A 517 -2.88 -4.45 -16.78
C ILE A 517 -2.24 -3.32 -15.98
N VAL A 518 -0.92 -3.18 -16.03
CA VAL A 518 -0.22 -2.14 -15.27
C VAL A 518 -0.54 -0.76 -15.80
N ALA A 519 -0.51 -0.57 -17.14
CA ALA A 519 -0.89 0.69 -17.77
C ALA A 519 -2.32 1.10 -17.40
N GLY A 520 -3.25 0.14 -17.40
CA GLY A 520 -4.63 0.36 -16.98
C GLY A 520 -4.74 0.72 -15.50
N ALA A 521 -4.06 -0.01 -14.63
CA ALA A 521 -4.09 0.23 -13.19
C ALA A 521 -3.55 1.62 -12.81
N VAL A 522 -2.41 2.03 -13.37
CA VAL A 522 -1.85 3.36 -13.08
C VAL A 522 -2.70 4.49 -13.71
N THR A 523 -3.30 4.24 -14.87
CA THR A 523 -4.20 5.20 -15.54
C THR A 523 -5.48 5.42 -14.73
N GLY A 524 -6.08 4.32 -14.20
CA GLY A 524 -7.29 4.37 -13.37
C GLY A 524 -7.06 4.95 -11.97
N GLY A 525 -5.83 4.95 -11.46
CA GLY A 525 -5.49 5.32 -10.09
C GLY A 525 -5.81 6.77 -9.69
N GLY A 526 -6.07 7.64 -10.65
CA GLY A 526 -6.50 9.03 -10.38
C GLY A 526 -8.00 9.26 -10.41
N LEU A 527 -8.83 8.28 -10.80
CA LEU A 527 -10.27 8.46 -11.01
C LEU A 527 -11.04 8.72 -9.73
N THR A 528 -10.64 8.08 -8.64
CA THR A 528 -11.30 8.20 -7.33
C THR A 528 -10.28 8.33 -6.20
N VAL A 529 -10.77 8.66 -5.03
CA VAL A 529 -9.91 8.76 -3.83
C VAL A 529 -9.34 7.41 -3.42
N ILE A 530 -10.08 6.33 -3.63
CA ILE A 530 -9.68 4.96 -3.22
C ILE A 530 -8.85 4.24 -4.28
N ALA A 531 -8.77 4.79 -5.49
CA ALA A 531 -8.09 4.16 -6.62
C ALA A 531 -6.56 4.06 -6.47
N ASN A 532 -5.97 4.85 -5.58
CA ASN A 532 -4.54 4.82 -5.29
C ASN A 532 -4.29 5.24 -3.83
N ALA A 533 -3.44 4.51 -3.14
CA ALA A 533 -3.12 4.70 -1.72
C ALA A 533 -2.77 6.15 -1.30
N PRO A 534 -2.03 6.97 -2.07
CA PRO A 534 -1.72 8.35 -1.68
C PRO A 534 -2.87 9.35 -1.84
N ASN A 535 -3.95 9.03 -2.58
CA ASN A 535 -5.04 9.96 -2.85
C ASN A 535 -5.76 10.48 -1.60
N PRO A 536 -6.03 9.66 -0.56
CA PRO A 536 -6.62 10.14 0.69
C PRO A 536 -5.80 11.23 1.36
N ALA A 537 -4.47 11.18 1.31
CA ALA A 537 -3.61 12.23 1.86
C ALA A 537 -3.77 13.55 1.11
N GLY A 538 -3.81 13.51 -0.22
CA GLY A 538 -4.11 14.68 -1.06
C GLY A 538 -5.48 15.27 -0.75
N GLN A 539 -6.50 14.42 -0.61
CA GLN A 539 -7.85 14.82 -0.22
C GLN A 539 -7.89 15.47 1.17
N ALA A 540 -7.21 14.90 2.16
CA ALA A 540 -7.20 15.42 3.52
C ALA A 540 -6.57 16.82 3.60
N ILE A 541 -5.47 17.05 2.87
CA ILE A 541 -4.75 18.34 2.85
C ILE A 541 -5.55 19.42 2.11
N LEU A 542 -6.13 19.08 0.95
CA LEU A 542 -6.82 20.04 0.09
C LEU A 542 -8.31 20.20 0.42
N GLY A 543 -8.92 19.24 1.11
CA GLY A 543 -10.37 19.21 1.42
C GLY A 543 -10.89 20.45 2.13
N LYS A 544 -10.06 21.09 2.96
CA LYS A 544 -10.41 22.34 3.66
C LYS A 544 -10.72 23.52 2.73
N TYR A 545 -10.30 23.48 1.48
CA TYR A 545 -10.55 24.51 0.49
C TYR A 545 -11.86 24.30 -0.28
N PHE A 546 -12.55 23.18 -0.06
CA PHE A 546 -13.82 22.84 -0.72
C PHE A 546 -14.99 23.05 0.25
N LYS A 547 -15.95 23.87 -0.14
CA LYS A 547 -17.17 24.08 0.65
C LYS A 547 -17.99 22.78 0.69
N GLY A 548 -18.13 22.21 1.89
CA GLY A 548 -18.86 20.94 2.07
C GLY A 548 -18.05 19.68 1.76
N GLY A 549 -16.72 19.78 1.52
CA GLY A 549 -15.84 18.67 1.17
C GLY A 549 -15.74 18.41 -0.33
N ILE A 550 -14.87 17.48 -0.71
CA ILE A 550 -14.65 17.12 -2.11
C ILE A 550 -15.76 16.15 -2.53
N SER A 551 -16.53 16.53 -3.57
CA SER A 551 -17.55 15.67 -4.18
C SER A 551 -16.89 14.60 -5.05
N ALA A 552 -17.16 13.32 -4.76
CA ALA A 552 -16.61 12.20 -5.52
C ALA A 552 -17.03 12.24 -7.00
N GLY A 553 -18.28 12.62 -7.30
CA GLY A 553 -18.75 12.72 -8.68
C GLY A 553 -18.10 13.84 -9.48
N LEU A 554 -17.85 15.01 -8.86
CA LEU A 554 -17.14 16.10 -9.53
C LEU A 554 -15.65 15.77 -9.69
N LEU A 555 -15.04 15.10 -8.71
CA LEU A 555 -13.65 14.62 -8.84
C LEU A 555 -13.53 13.67 -10.02
N LEU A 556 -14.39 12.65 -10.09
CA LEU A 556 -14.44 11.69 -11.20
C LEU A 556 -14.60 12.40 -12.55
N LEU A 557 -15.56 13.34 -12.65
CA LEU A 557 -15.83 14.08 -13.89
C LEU A 557 -14.58 14.83 -14.38
N TRP A 558 -13.87 15.54 -13.49
CA TRP A 558 -12.66 16.27 -13.86
C TRP A 558 -11.45 15.35 -14.08
N ALA A 559 -11.44 14.14 -13.51
CA ALA A 559 -10.39 13.15 -13.72
C ALA A 559 -10.53 12.39 -15.05
N LEU A 560 -11.73 12.32 -15.65
CA LEU A 560 -11.95 11.56 -16.90
C LEU A 560 -11.04 12.02 -18.04
N LEU A 561 -10.96 13.32 -18.28
CA LEU A 561 -10.17 13.83 -19.42
C LEU A 561 -8.67 13.52 -19.29
N PRO A 562 -7.98 13.80 -18.17
CA PRO A 562 -6.58 13.40 -18.03
C PRO A 562 -6.40 11.89 -18.04
N THR A 563 -7.32 11.10 -17.51
CA THR A 563 -7.30 9.63 -17.60
C THR A 563 -7.38 9.14 -19.04
N VAL A 564 -8.27 9.72 -19.87
CA VAL A 564 -8.36 9.40 -21.30
C VAL A 564 -7.06 9.76 -22.03
N ILE A 565 -6.45 10.92 -21.71
CA ILE A 565 -5.15 11.29 -22.28
C ILE A 565 -4.09 10.25 -21.96
N MET A 566 -4.00 9.81 -20.67
CA MET A 566 -3.04 8.79 -20.26
C MET A 566 -3.32 7.43 -20.92
N PHE A 567 -4.60 7.04 -21.01
CA PHE A 567 -5.01 5.82 -21.71
C PHE A 567 -4.53 5.84 -23.17
N LEU A 568 -4.77 6.93 -23.90
CA LEU A 568 -4.32 7.08 -25.28
C LEU A 568 -2.78 7.08 -25.40
N MET A 569 -2.07 7.69 -24.44
CA MET A 569 -0.61 7.67 -24.44
C MET A 569 -0.04 6.27 -24.28
N PHE A 570 -0.64 5.44 -23.43
CA PHE A 570 -0.19 4.06 -23.22
C PHE A 570 -0.65 3.10 -24.33
N THR A 571 -1.74 3.42 -25.06
CA THR A 571 -2.28 2.56 -26.12
C THR A 571 -1.66 2.86 -27.49
N LEU A 572 -1.46 4.16 -27.82
CA LEU A 572 -1.04 4.56 -29.17
C LEU A 572 0.48 4.54 -29.37
N PHE A 573 1.24 4.54 -28.32
CA PHE A 573 2.68 4.58 -28.33
C PHE A 573 3.30 3.42 -27.54
#